data_0c1b53af88000d6bf17f6f43025f69d8
#
_entry.id   0c1b53af88000d6bf17f6f43025f69d8
#
_cell.length_a   1.000
_cell.length_b   1.000
_cell.length_c   1.000
_cell.angle_alpha   90.00
_cell.angle_beta   90.00
_cell.angle_gamma   90.00
#
_symmetry.space_group_name_H-M   'P 1'
#
loop_
_entity.id
_entity.type
_entity.pdbx_description
1 polymer ?
#
loop_
_entity_poly.entity_id
_entity_poly.type
_entity_poly.pdbx_seq_one_letter_code
_entity_poly.pdbx_strand_id
1 'polypeptide(L)'
;MASPTPDRPRTSVPSQARREDVQPSLWDRLVDDLPALSAEIARREATLTARHGTARLQTLLSGEGRDGLDPDEARDLAALAQLQARHATLRERGILVTPDILREAVRRDIEDLFGIERLEVRYLLTPTERRTAPPGIAGGAEDPAEMLADFPNVRASVLNYGVPAFAGRRAGDFDHEALARELREVLAVFEPRLRRDTIRVTVEPGTRVGLRVRIEGLLLMAPAPERLRLLTTIDLDTGVAATVLEEG
;
A
#
# COMPACT_ATOMS: atom_id res chain seq x y z
N MET A 1 -12.06 48.43 48.53
CA MET A 1 -11.41 48.80 47.25
C MET A 1 -10.41 47.71 46.89
N ALA A 2 -10.80 46.80 46.06
CA ALA A 2 -9.93 45.72 45.56
C ALA A 2 -9.72 45.96 44.07
N SER A 3 -8.45 46.12 43.66
CA SER A 3 -8.04 46.38 42.29
C SER A 3 -8.13 45.09 41.47
N PRO A 4 -8.57 45.11 40.20
CA PRO A 4 -8.60 43.97 39.35
C PRO A 4 -7.22 43.66 38.76
N THR A 5 -6.84 42.40 38.83
CA THR A 5 -5.63 41.82 38.23
C THR A 5 -5.81 41.75 36.68
N PRO A 6 -4.82 42.15 35.88
CA PRO A 6 -4.94 42.05 34.41
C PRO A 6 -4.83 40.62 33.92
N ASP A 7 -5.80 40.27 33.09
CA ASP A 7 -5.89 39.04 32.37
C ASP A 7 -4.72 38.91 31.36
N ARG A 8 -3.94 37.81 31.48
CA ARG A 8 -2.86 37.50 30.54
C ARG A 8 -3.45 36.78 29.35
N PRO A 9 -3.14 37.18 28.11
CA PRO A 9 -3.59 36.47 26.94
C PRO A 9 -2.94 35.07 26.89
N ARG A 10 -3.76 34.03 26.85
CA ARG A 10 -3.34 32.66 26.58
C ARG A 10 -2.91 32.58 25.13
N THR A 11 -1.61 32.57 24.90
CA THR A 11 -1.02 32.18 23.62
C THR A 11 -1.32 30.71 23.38
N SER A 12 -2.28 30.46 22.51
CA SER A 12 -2.53 29.12 21.96
C SER A 12 -1.34 28.73 21.10
N VAL A 13 -0.50 27.82 21.61
CA VAL A 13 0.53 27.15 20.82
C VAL A 13 -0.21 26.32 19.77
N PRO A 14 0.06 26.49 18.45
CA PRO A 14 -0.56 25.64 17.44
C PRO A 14 -0.09 24.21 17.69
N SER A 15 -1.06 23.32 17.90
CA SER A 15 -0.85 21.89 17.94
C SER A 15 -0.16 21.48 16.63
N GLN A 16 1.13 21.15 16.70
CA GLN A 16 1.81 20.48 15.60
C GLN A 16 1.08 19.16 15.40
N ALA A 17 0.30 19.08 14.33
CA ALA A 17 -0.26 17.82 13.87
C ALA A 17 0.90 16.84 13.72
N ARG A 18 0.88 15.76 14.53
CA ARG A 18 1.80 14.63 14.38
C ARG A 18 1.63 14.14 12.95
N ARG A 19 2.65 14.33 12.12
CA ARG A 19 2.74 13.64 10.83
C ARG A 19 2.86 12.16 11.17
N GLU A 20 1.79 11.42 10.95
CA GLU A 20 1.87 9.97 10.86
C GLU A 20 2.59 9.68 9.54
N ASP A 21 3.85 9.29 9.62
CA ASP A 21 4.59 8.83 8.46
C ASP A 21 3.95 7.51 8.00
N VAL A 22 3.30 7.55 6.84
CA VAL A 22 2.79 6.36 6.18
C VAL A 22 4.00 5.51 5.81
N GLN A 23 4.13 4.34 6.44
CA GLN A 23 5.23 3.44 6.11
C GLN A 23 4.94 2.78 4.75
N PRO A 24 5.80 2.97 3.77
CA PRO A 24 5.66 2.30 2.48
C PRO A 24 5.74 0.78 2.65
N SER A 25 5.01 0.04 1.82
CA SER A 25 5.10 -1.42 1.78
C SER A 25 6.52 -1.88 1.42
N LEU A 26 6.84 -3.16 1.66
CA LEU A 26 8.15 -3.70 1.26
C LEU A 26 8.39 -3.54 -0.24
N TRP A 27 7.32 -3.68 -1.05
CA TRP A 27 7.39 -3.50 -2.50
C TRP A 27 7.61 -2.04 -2.90
N ASP A 28 6.96 -1.10 -2.23
CA ASP A 28 7.18 0.33 -2.47
C ASP A 28 8.64 0.73 -2.19
N ARG A 29 9.27 0.06 -1.20
CA ARG A 29 10.70 0.22 -0.89
C ARG A 29 11.61 -0.42 -1.95
N LEU A 30 11.14 -1.45 -2.66
CA LEU A 30 11.87 -2.08 -3.76
C LEU A 30 11.73 -1.30 -5.08
N VAL A 31 10.61 -0.61 -5.25
CA VAL A 31 10.32 0.27 -6.41
C VAL A 31 10.75 1.71 -6.14
N ASP A 32 11.22 2.02 -4.92
CA ASP A 32 11.75 3.33 -4.55
C ASP A 32 12.96 3.68 -5.43
N ASP A 33 12.82 4.73 -6.22
CA ASP A 33 13.87 5.27 -7.08
C ASP A 33 15.10 5.78 -6.31
N LEU A 34 15.00 6.05 -5.01
CA LEU A 34 16.07 6.65 -4.22
C LEU A 34 17.34 5.79 -4.15
N PRO A 35 17.30 4.45 -3.90
CA PRO A 35 18.50 3.63 -3.92
C PRO A 35 19.16 3.58 -5.30
N ALA A 36 18.33 3.45 -6.36
CA ALA A 36 18.82 3.46 -7.74
C ALA A 36 19.39 4.83 -8.12
N LEU A 37 18.72 5.90 -7.73
CA LEU A 37 19.17 7.27 -7.93
C LEU A 37 20.45 7.57 -7.18
N SER A 38 20.57 7.12 -5.92
CA SER A 38 21.78 7.25 -5.12
C SER A 38 22.96 6.49 -5.72
N ALA A 39 22.74 5.27 -6.23
CA ALA A 39 23.76 4.47 -6.90
C ALA A 39 24.22 5.11 -8.21
N GLU A 40 23.28 5.68 -8.99
CA GLU A 40 23.61 6.40 -10.23
C GLU A 40 24.40 7.67 -9.96
N ILE A 41 24.01 8.46 -8.95
CA ILE A 41 24.77 9.65 -8.50
C ILE A 41 26.18 9.24 -8.12
N ALA A 42 26.35 8.22 -7.25
CA ALA A 42 27.67 7.77 -6.80
C ALA A 42 28.55 7.30 -7.97
N ARG A 43 27.98 6.58 -8.95
CA ARG A 43 28.71 6.13 -10.14
C ARG A 43 29.18 7.30 -10.99
N ARG A 44 28.33 8.29 -11.24
CA ARG A 44 28.68 9.49 -12.03
C ARG A 44 29.69 10.36 -11.30
N GLU A 45 29.52 10.56 -9.99
CA GLU A 45 30.48 11.26 -9.15
C GLU A 45 31.87 10.61 -9.21
N ALA A 46 31.92 9.29 -9.07
CA ALA A 46 33.20 8.56 -9.17
C ALA A 46 33.89 8.76 -10.54
N THR A 47 33.11 8.71 -11.63
CA THR A 47 33.63 8.91 -12.98
C THR A 47 34.19 10.33 -13.18
N LEU A 48 33.41 11.34 -12.75
CA LEU A 48 33.84 12.74 -12.89
C LEU A 48 34.98 13.10 -11.91
N THR A 49 34.97 12.52 -10.71
CA THR A 49 36.07 12.68 -9.75
C THR A 49 37.37 12.09 -10.28
N ALA A 50 37.32 10.95 -10.97
CA ALA A 50 38.52 10.35 -11.58
C ALA A 50 39.13 11.23 -12.69
N ARG A 51 38.28 12.02 -13.39
CA ARG A 51 38.70 12.93 -14.46
C ARG A 51 39.23 14.28 -13.93
N HIS A 52 38.54 14.87 -12.99
CA HIS A 52 38.73 16.27 -12.58
C HIS A 52 39.35 16.42 -11.16
N GLY A 53 39.29 15.37 -10.34
CA GLY A 53 39.59 15.44 -8.91
C GLY A 53 38.41 16.02 -8.11
N THR A 54 38.36 15.67 -6.81
CA THR A 54 37.22 16.00 -5.92
C THR A 54 37.01 17.51 -5.76
N ALA A 55 38.10 18.27 -5.57
CA ALA A 55 38.02 19.72 -5.35
C ALA A 55 37.50 20.45 -6.59
N ARG A 56 38.00 20.10 -7.78
CA ARG A 56 37.56 20.71 -9.03
C ARG A 56 36.11 20.33 -9.38
N LEU A 57 35.71 19.10 -9.11
CA LEU A 57 34.30 18.67 -9.32
C LEU A 57 33.33 19.49 -8.47
N GLN A 58 33.67 19.77 -7.21
CA GLN A 58 32.82 20.62 -6.35
C GLN A 58 32.68 22.05 -6.91
N THR A 59 33.78 22.64 -7.39
CA THR A 59 33.77 23.96 -8.03
C THR A 59 32.93 23.97 -9.30
N LEU A 60 33.02 22.93 -10.13
CA LEU A 60 32.20 22.79 -11.34
C LEU A 60 30.70 22.61 -11.04
N LEU A 61 30.38 21.88 -9.98
CA LEU A 61 28.99 21.70 -9.54
C LEU A 61 28.37 22.99 -8.96
N SER A 62 29.19 23.85 -8.30
CA SER A 62 28.75 25.16 -7.82
C SER A 62 28.51 26.17 -8.95
N GLY A 63 28.89 25.84 -10.17
CA GLY A 63 28.71 26.68 -11.34
C GLY A 63 29.93 27.49 -11.77
N GLU A 64 31.01 27.41 -10.99
CA GLU A 64 32.25 28.12 -11.25
C GLU A 64 33.23 27.30 -12.14
N GLY A 65 33.97 27.95 -13.00
CA GLY A 65 35.07 27.33 -13.79
C GLY A 65 34.58 26.41 -14.90
N ARG A 66 33.35 26.62 -15.43
CA ARG A 66 32.78 25.85 -16.54
C ARG A 66 33.29 26.30 -17.91
N ASP A 67 33.97 27.43 -17.98
CA ASP A 67 34.51 27.95 -19.24
C ASP A 67 35.59 27.02 -19.79
N GLY A 68 35.39 26.53 -21.02
CA GLY A 68 36.36 25.63 -21.69
C GLY A 68 36.13 24.14 -21.45
N LEU A 69 35.01 23.73 -20.85
CA LEU A 69 34.64 22.31 -20.80
C LEU A 69 34.22 21.78 -22.17
N ASP A 70 34.56 20.53 -22.44
CA ASP A 70 34.02 19.83 -23.60
C ASP A 70 32.49 19.74 -23.51
N PRO A 71 31.76 19.85 -24.59
CA PRO A 71 30.29 19.72 -24.62
C PRO A 71 29.76 18.44 -23.99
N ASP A 72 30.48 17.33 -24.06
CA ASP A 72 30.10 16.07 -23.44
C ASP A 72 30.30 16.11 -21.92
N GLU A 73 31.39 16.68 -21.44
CA GLU A 73 31.65 16.89 -20.01
C GLU A 73 30.61 17.86 -19.40
N ALA A 74 30.24 18.92 -20.12
CA ALA A 74 29.23 19.85 -19.66
C ALA A 74 27.85 19.16 -19.52
N ARG A 75 27.52 18.24 -20.42
CA ARG A 75 26.29 17.42 -20.34
C ARG A 75 26.32 16.45 -19.15
N ASP A 76 27.46 15.77 -18.91
CA ASP A 76 27.61 14.85 -17.79
C ASP A 76 27.47 15.57 -16.44
N LEU A 77 28.08 16.77 -16.30
CA LEU A 77 27.94 17.61 -15.13
C LEU A 77 26.51 18.12 -14.92
N ALA A 78 25.85 18.54 -15.98
CA ALA A 78 24.45 18.97 -15.90
C ALA A 78 23.52 17.82 -15.50
N ALA A 79 23.74 16.62 -16.05
CA ALA A 79 23.01 15.42 -15.68
C ALA A 79 23.21 15.04 -14.20
N LEU A 80 24.47 15.10 -13.69
CA LEU A 80 24.75 14.85 -12.28
C LEU A 80 24.07 15.88 -11.38
N ALA A 81 24.16 17.16 -11.70
CA ALA A 81 23.51 18.22 -10.93
C ALA A 81 21.96 18.06 -10.89
N GLN A 82 21.35 17.66 -12.01
CA GLN A 82 19.94 17.37 -12.08
C GLN A 82 19.52 16.17 -11.22
N LEU A 83 20.32 15.09 -11.24
CA LEU A 83 20.08 13.91 -10.38
C LEU A 83 20.20 14.25 -8.90
N GLN A 84 21.21 15.02 -8.50
CA GLN A 84 21.40 15.49 -7.14
C GLN A 84 20.24 16.38 -6.67
N ALA A 85 19.80 17.32 -7.51
CA ALA A 85 18.66 18.17 -7.22
C ALA A 85 17.37 17.36 -7.05
N ARG A 86 17.11 16.38 -7.92
CA ARG A 86 15.99 15.46 -7.80
C ARG A 86 16.05 14.65 -6.50
N HIS A 87 17.23 14.10 -6.18
CA HIS A 87 17.45 13.35 -4.94
C HIS A 87 17.23 14.22 -3.69
N ALA A 88 17.74 15.45 -3.68
CA ALA A 88 17.53 16.40 -2.59
C ALA A 88 16.03 16.74 -2.42
N THR A 89 15.33 17.02 -3.51
CA THR A 89 13.89 17.30 -3.50
C THR A 89 13.07 16.13 -2.93
N LEU A 90 13.39 14.90 -3.32
CA LEU A 90 12.73 13.70 -2.80
C LEU A 90 12.99 13.52 -1.30
N ARG A 91 14.22 13.78 -0.84
CA ARG A 91 14.58 13.72 0.59
C ARG A 91 13.92 14.82 1.43
N GLU A 92 13.92 16.06 0.95
CA GLU A 92 13.35 17.20 1.67
C GLU A 92 11.84 17.10 1.83
N ARG A 93 11.16 16.60 0.80
CA ARG A 93 9.71 16.47 0.84
C ARG A 93 9.25 15.31 1.72
N GLY A 94 10.13 14.36 2.07
CA GLY A 94 9.75 13.15 2.78
C GLY A 94 8.68 12.34 2.04
N ILE A 95 8.39 12.72 0.78
CA ILE A 95 7.41 12.09 -0.09
C ILE A 95 8.18 11.10 -0.94
N LEU A 96 8.40 9.94 -0.39
CA LEU A 96 8.98 8.81 -1.11
C LEU A 96 7.98 8.22 -2.12
N VAL A 97 6.69 8.52 -1.92
CA VAL A 97 5.59 7.98 -2.72
C VAL A 97 4.63 9.10 -3.06
N THR A 98 4.36 9.31 -4.34
CA THR A 98 3.28 10.23 -4.76
C THR A 98 1.92 9.61 -4.44
N PRO A 99 0.84 10.42 -4.31
CA PRO A 99 -0.51 9.90 -4.13
C PRO A 99 -0.90 8.84 -5.15
N ASP A 100 -0.54 9.03 -6.41
CA ASP A 100 -0.85 8.10 -7.50
C ASP A 100 -0.09 6.78 -7.36
N ILE A 101 1.19 6.83 -7.01
CA ILE A 101 2.00 5.64 -6.74
C ILE A 101 1.44 4.86 -5.53
N LEU A 102 1.00 5.57 -4.48
CA LEU A 102 0.41 4.93 -3.31
C LEU A 102 -0.92 4.25 -3.63
N ARG A 103 -1.80 4.91 -4.41
CA ARG A 103 -3.07 4.31 -4.87
C ARG A 103 -2.81 3.04 -5.70
N GLU A 104 -1.87 3.11 -6.63
CA GLU A 104 -1.51 1.97 -7.48
C GLU A 104 -0.86 0.84 -6.67
N ALA A 105 -0.03 1.15 -5.69
CA ALA A 105 0.53 0.16 -4.78
C ALA A 105 -0.57 -0.55 -3.97
N VAL A 106 -1.52 0.19 -3.42
CA VAL A 106 -2.67 -0.39 -2.69
C VAL A 106 -3.54 -1.23 -3.63
N ARG A 107 -3.80 -0.76 -4.86
CA ARG A 107 -4.56 -1.52 -5.87
C ARG A 107 -3.92 -2.87 -6.13
N ARG A 108 -2.61 -2.88 -6.40
CA ARG A 108 -1.85 -4.11 -6.68
C ARG A 108 -1.82 -5.05 -5.47
N ASP A 109 -1.53 -4.52 -4.27
CA ASP A 109 -1.44 -5.34 -3.07
C ASP A 109 -2.81 -5.96 -2.70
N ILE A 110 -3.93 -5.26 -2.99
CA ILE A 110 -5.28 -5.82 -2.87
C ILE A 110 -5.54 -6.89 -3.95
N GLU A 111 -5.10 -6.67 -5.19
CA GLU A 111 -5.20 -7.69 -6.24
C GLU A 111 -4.44 -8.96 -5.85
N ASP A 112 -3.21 -8.83 -5.36
CA ASP A 112 -2.39 -9.94 -4.86
C ASP A 112 -3.07 -10.64 -3.66
N LEU A 113 -3.65 -9.88 -2.72
CA LEU A 113 -4.39 -10.42 -1.58
C LEU A 113 -5.58 -11.27 -2.02
N PHE A 114 -6.31 -10.82 -3.04
CA PHE A 114 -7.46 -11.55 -3.59
C PHE A 114 -7.07 -12.75 -4.48
N GLY A 115 -5.82 -12.80 -4.94
CA GLY A 115 -5.25 -13.92 -5.68
C GLY A 115 -4.77 -15.08 -4.81
N ILE A 116 -4.78 -14.95 -3.50
CA ILE A 116 -4.26 -15.96 -2.56
C ILE A 116 -5.38 -16.47 -1.66
N GLU A 117 -5.48 -17.80 -1.55
CA GLU A 117 -6.37 -18.47 -0.61
C GLU A 117 -5.75 -18.50 0.78
N ARG A 118 -6.48 -18.01 1.80
CA ARG A 118 -5.98 -17.96 3.17
C ARG A 118 -6.04 -19.31 3.87
N LEU A 119 -5.19 -19.49 4.88
CA LEU A 119 -5.13 -20.72 5.68
C LEU A 119 -6.45 -20.97 6.45
N GLU A 120 -7.05 -19.93 7.02
CA GLU A 120 -8.36 -19.98 7.70
C GLU A 120 -9.47 -20.06 6.64
N VAL A 121 -9.62 -21.21 6.01
CA VAL A 121 -10.73 -21.47 5.10
C VAL A 121 -11.98 -21.74 5.93
N ARG A 122 -12.87 -20.75 6.03
CA ARG A 122 -14.25 -21.05 6.37
C ARG A 122 -14.90 -21.62 5.12
N TYR A 123 -15.08 -22.92 5.10
CA TYR A 123 -15.84 -23.54 4.03
C TYR A 123 -17.27 -22.99 4.10
N LEU A 124 -17.58 -22.03 3.23
CA LEU A 124 -18.95 -21.52 3.04
C LEU A 124 -19.79 -22.64 2.38
N LEU A 125 -19.95 -23.74 3.11
CA LEU A 125 -20.69 -24.90 2.64
C LEU A 125 -22.19 -24.57 2.65
N THR A 126 -22.85 -24.92 1.56
CA THR A 126 -24.31 -24.96 1.53
C THR A 126 -24.82 -25.96 2.57
N PRO A 127 -26.08 -25.87 3.03
CA PRO A 127 -26.66 -26.86 3.95
C PRO A 127 -26.59 -28.30 3.45
N THR A 128 -26.57 -28.50 2.14
CA THR A 128 -26.40 -29.84 1.52
C THR A 128 -24.98 -30.33 1.59
N GLU A 129 -24.02 -29.48 1.26
CA GLU A 129 -22.58 -29.79 1.35
C GLU A 129 -22.15 -30.08 2.80
N ARG A 130 -22.67 -29.33 3.80
CA ARG A 130 -22.43 -29.63 5.22
C ARG A 130 -22.85 -31.03 5.64
N ARG A 131 -23.93 -31.55 5.06
CA ARG A 131 -24.43 -32.90 5.38
C ARG A 131 -23.60 -34.01 4.73
N THR A 132 -22.95 -33.73 3.62
CA THR A 132 -22.18 -34.68 2.83
C THR A 132 -20.67 -34.50 2.97
N ALA A 133 -20.23 -33.40 3.59
CA ALA A 133 -18.80 -33.12 3.78
C ALA A 133 -18.17 -34.13 4.75
N PRO A 134 -16.92 -34.53 4.50
CA PRO A 134 -16.16 -35.34 5.47
C PRO A 134 -16.04 -34.65 6.82
N PRO A 135 -15.90 -35.41 7.93
CA PRO A 135 -15.51 -34.85 9.21
C PRO A 135 -14.25 -33.99 9.06
N GLY A 136 -14.25 -32.77 9.61
CA GLY A 136 -13.14 -31.81 9.44
C GLY A 136 -13.43 -30.70 8.40
N ILE A 137 -14.26 -30.95 7.39
CA ILE A 137 -14.71 -29.92 6.44
C ILE A 137 -16.05 -29.31 6.89
N ALA A 138 -16.84 -30.05 7.66
CA ALA A 138 -18.19 -29.64 8.10
C ALA A 138 -18.25 -29.02 9.51
N GLY A 139 -17.12 -28.59 10.08
CA GLY A 139 -17.03 -28.06 11.45
C GLY A 139 -16.71 -29.18 12.45
N GLY A 140 -15.68 -29.94 12.21
CA GLY A 140 -15.07 -30.89 13.14
C GLY A 140 -13.80 -30.34 13.74
N ALA A 141 -13.15 -31.13 14.65
CA ALA A 141 -11.90 -30.75 15.33
C ALA A 141 -10.69 -30.43 14.43
N GLU A 142 -10.85 -30.56 13.10
CA GLU A 142 -9.85 -30.26 12.09
C GLU A 142 -10.23 -29.05 11.20
N ASP A 143 -11.30 -28.28 11.56
CA ASP A 143 -11.65 -27.06 10.85
C ASP A 143 -10.52 -26.02 11.08
N PRO A 144 -9.86 -25.55 10.01
CA PRO A 144 -8.78 -24.56 10.14
C PRO A 144 -9.22 -23.29 10.88
N ALA A 145 -10.49 -22.90 10.78
CA ALA A 145 -11.03 -21.75 11.50
C ALA A 145 -11.12 -22.03 13.03
N GLU A 146 -11.49 -23.24 13.44
CA GLU A 146 -11.50 -23.65 14.85
C GLU A 146 -10.08 -23.83 15.39
N MET A 147 -9.18 -24.44 14.60
CA MET A 147 -7.75 -24.59 14.96
C MET A 147 -7.07 -23.25 15.19
N LEU A 148 -7.40 -22.23 14.41
CA LEU A 148 -6.82 -20.88 14.51
C LEU A 148 -7.55 -19.99 15.52
N ALA A 149 -8.68 -20.41 16.06
CA ALA A 149 -9.46 -19.60 17.03
C ALA A 149 -8.64 -19.23 18.26
N ASP A 150 -7.82 -20.17 18.76
CA ASP A 150 -6.97 -19.98 19.92
C ASP A 150 -5.64 -19.24 19.61
N PHE A 151 -5.37 -18.96 18.33
CA PHE A 151 -4.11 -18.35 17.86
C PHE A 151 -4.33 -17.02 17.13
N PRO A 152 -4.79 -15.96 17.82
CA PRO A 152 -5.12 -14.68 17.18
C PRO A 152 -3.93 -14.03 16.46
N ASN A 153 -2.71 -14.23 16.95
CA ASN A 153 -1.50 -13.72 16.30
C ASN A 153 -1.19 -14.45 14.98
N VAL A 154 -1.51 -15.74 14.87
CA VAL A 154 -1.37 -16.50 13.62
C VAL A 154 -2.41 -16.03 12.62
N ARG A 155 -3.65 -15.82 13.06
CA ARG A 155 -4.75 -15.30 12.21
C ARG A 155 -4.44 -13.92 11.61
N ALA A 156 -3.70 -13.09 12.33
CA ALA A 156 -3.28 -11.75 11.87
C ALA A 156 -1.89 -11.76 11.22
N SER A 157 -1.24 -12.90 11.05
CA SER A 157 0.08 -13.02 10.44
C SER A 157 0.00 -13.33 8.95
N VAL A 158 1.14 -13.20 8.26
CA VAL A 158 1.30 -13.57 6.85
C VAL A 158 0.99 -15.04 6.55
N LEU A 159 0.97 -15.91 7.56
CA LEU A 159 0.56 -17.31 7.39
C LEU A 159 -0.92 -17.45 7.03
N ASN A 160 -1.74 -16.47 7.41
CA ASN A 160 -3.17 -16.42 7.10
C ASN A 160 -3.49 -15.33 6.06
N TYR A 161 -2.49 -14.89 5.28
CA TYR A 161 -2.66 -13.91 4.22
C TYR A 161 -3.51 -14.48 3.09
N GLY A 162 -4.48 -13.71 2.61
CA GLY A 162 -5.37 -14.08 1.52
C GLY A 162 -6.84 -13.93 1.85
N VAL A 163 -7.68 -14.44 0.97
CA VAL A 163 -9.15 -14.39 1.03
C VAL A 163 -9.73 -15.81 0.98
N PRO A 164 -11.04 -16.01 1.27
CA PRO A 164 -11.67 -17.30 1.09
C PRO A 164 -11.55 -17.85 -0.33
N ALA A 165 -11.52 -19.19 -0.48
CA ALA A 165 -11.48 -19.83 -1.78
C ALA A 165 -12.72 -19.50 -2.62
N PHE A 166 -12.51 -18.99 -3.81
CA PHE A 166 -13.55 -18.66 -4.78
C PHE A 166 -13.65 -19.66 -5.92
N ALA A 167 -12.54 -20.27 -6.30
CA ALA A 167 -12.46 -21.16 -7.46
C ALA A 167 -13.41 -22.36 -7.35
N GLY A 168 -14.08 -22.70 -8.45
CA GLY A 168 -14.97 -23.83 -8.54
C GLY A 168 -16.35 -23.63 -7.88
N ARG A 169 -16.71 -22.43 -7.51
CA ARG A 169 -17.99 -22.08 -6.86
C ARG A 169 -18.89 -21.26 -7.78
N ARG A 170 -20.18 -21.19 -7.45
CA ARG A 170 -21.14 -20.33 -8.16
C ARG A 170 -21.42 -19.08 -7.34
N ALA A 171 -21.75 -17.97 -8.00
CA ALA A 171 -22.08 -16.72 -7.31
C ALA A 171 -23.23 -16.85 -6.29
N GLY A 172 -24.19 -17.73 -6.58
CA GLY A 172 -25.32 -18.03 -5.69
C GLY A 172 -24.98 -18.91 -4.48
N ASP A 173 -23.77 -19.46 -4.41
CA ASP A 173 -23.32 -20.28 -3.27
C ASP A 173 -22.80 -19.42 -2.12
N PHE A 174 -22.64 -18.11 -2.34
CA PHE A 174 -22.14 -17.17 -1.34
C PHE A 174 -23.29 -16.39 -0.68
N ASP A 175 -23.24 -16.30 0.65
CA ASP A 175 -23.92 -15.23 1.36
C ASP A 175 -23.09 -13.94 1.18
N HIS A 176 -23.55 -13.06 0.31
CA HIS A 176 -22.82 -11.84 -0.08
C HIS A 176 -22.57 -10.90 1.11
N GLU A 177 -23.48 -10.84 2.09
CA GLU A 177 -23.31 -10.02 3.28
C GLU A 177 -22.26 -10.63 4.23
N ALA A 178 -22.30 -11.94 4.42
CA ALA A 178 -21.32 -12.65 5.23
C ALA A 178 -19.93 -12.53 4.60
N LEU A 179 -19.81 -12.72 3.28
CA LEU A 179 -18.59 -12.56 2.53
C LEU A 179 -18.06 -11.13 2.61
N ALA A 180 -18.92 -10.12 2.48
CA ALA A 180 -18.50 -8.72 2.57
C ALA A 180 -17.94 -8.38 3.97
N ARG A 181 -18.55 -8.93 5.05
CA ARG A 181 -18.01 -8.76 6.41
C ARG A 181 -16.64 -9.41 6.56
N GLU A 182 -16.48 -10.61 6.06
CA GLU A 182 -15.23 -11.36 6.11
C GLU A 182 -14.11 -10.66 5.33
N LEU A 183 -14.38 -10.22 4.11
CA LEU A 183 -13.41 -9.46 3.30
C LEU A 183 -13.03 -8.13 3.96
N ARG A 184 -13.96 -7.46 4.63
CA ARG A 184 -13.67 -6.25 5.41
C ARG A 184 -12.71 -6.52 6.56
N GLU A 185 -12.88 -7.64 7.27
CA GLU A 185 -11.97 -8.06 8.34
C GLU A 185 -10.57 -8.38 7.81
N VAL A 186 -10.48 -9.08 6.69
CA VAL A 186 -9.23 -9.39 5.99
C VAL A 186 -8.50 -8.10 5.59
N LEU A 187 -9.19 -7.17 4.92
CA LEU A 187 -8.62 -5.89 4.52
C LEU A 187 -8.16 -5.06 5.74
N ALA A 188 -8.91 -5.08 6.83
CA ALA A 188 -8.55 -4.35 8.05
C ALA A 188 -7.28 -4.89 8.73
N VAL A 189 -6.89 -6.13 8.44
CA VAL A 189 -5.66 -6.76 8.96
C VAL A 189 -4.50 -6.56 7.99
N PHE A 190 -4.73 -6.81 6.70
CA PHE A 190 -3.65 -6.94 5.71
C PHE A 190 -3.41 -5.67 4.89
N GLU A 191 -4.35 -4.69 4.93
CA GLU A 191 -4.16 -3.39 4.29
C GLU A 191 -4.21 -2.23 5.32
N PRO A 192 -3.14 -2.05 6.10
CA PRO A 192 -3.09 -1.05 7.17
C PRO A 192 -3.06 0.40 6.66
N ARG A 193 -2.82 0.62 5.35
CA ARG A 193 -2.88 1.94 4.72
C ARG A 193 -4.32 2.44 4.54
N LEU A 194 -5.29 1.54 4.58
CA LEU A 194 -6.71 1.90 4.66
C LEU A 194 -7.12 2.09 6.12
N ARG A 195 -7.77 3.20 6.40
CA ARG A 195 -8.29 3.49 7.73
C ARG A 195 -9.41 2.51 8.08
N ARG A 196 -9.16 1.65 9.07
CA ARG A 196 -9.96 0.48 9.42
C ARG A 196 -11.45 0.75 9.61
N ASP A 197 -11.82 1.82 10.29
CA ASP A 197 -13.21 2.21 10.59
C ASP A 197 -13.96 2.73 9.36
N THR A 198 -13.26 3.05 8.29
CA THR A 198 -13.82 3.56 7.04
C THR A 198 -13.99 2.51 5.95
N ILE A 199 -13.39 1.32 6.11
CA ILE A 199 -13.46 0.25 5.12
C ILE A 199 -14.90 -0.22 4.97
N ARG A 200 -15.41 -0.14 3.74
CA ARG A 200 -16.72 -0.68 3.30
C ARG A 200 -16.47 -1.64 2.16
N VAL A 201 -17.11 -2.79 2.25
CA VAL A 201 -17.05 -3.81 1.22
C VAL A 201 -18.47 -4.15 0.80
N THR A 202 -18.71 -4.19 -0.49
CA THR A 202 -19.98 -4.64 -1.08
C THR A 202 -19.68 -5.74 -2.07
N VAL A 203 -20.39 -6.85 -1.96
CA VAL A 203 -20.24 -7.99 -2.87
C VAL A 203 -21.53 -8.13 -3.68
N GLU A 204 -21.38 -8.21 -4.99
CA GLU A 204 -22.46 -8.34 -5.96
C GLU A 204 -22.16 -9.46 -6.96
N PRO A 205 -23.17 -10.13 -7.51
CA PRO A 205 -22.96 -11.01 -8.65
C PRO A 205 -22.35 -10.24 -9.82
N GLY A 206 -21.31 -10.81 -10.43
CA GLY A 206 -20.70 -10.25 -11.63
C GLY A 206 -21.45 -10.67 -12.90
N THR A 207 -20.92 -10.22 -14.06
CA THR A 207 -21.38 -10.68 -15.36
C THR A 207 -20.82 -12.07 -15.64
N ARG A 208 -21.64 -12.99 -16.14
CA ARG A 208 -21.32 -14.42 -16.37
C ARG A 208 -21.05 -15.16 -15.06
N VAL A 209 -19.90 -15.85 -14.96
CA VAL A 209 -19.48 -16.63 -13.80
C VAL A 209 -18.47 -15.80 -13.03
N GLY A 210 -18.92 -14.94 -12.13
CA GLY A 210 -18.00 -14.08 -11.38
C GLY A 210 -18.67 -13.35 -10.22
N LEU A 211 -17.83 -12.74 -9.38
CA LEU A 211 -18.22 -11.82 -8.32
C LEU A 211 -17.60 -10.44 -8.57
N ARG A 212 -18.31 -9.40 -8.17
CA ARG A 212 -17.83 -8.02 -8.09
C ARG A 212 -17.72 -7.62 -6.62
N VAL A 213 -16.56 -7.22 -6.22
CA VAL A 213 -16.28 -6.74 -4.87
C VAL A 213 -15.88 -5.27 -4.96
N ARG A 214 -16.74 -4.38 -4.49
CA ARG A 214 -16.43 -2.96 -4.37
C ARG A 214 -15.86 -2.70 -2.99
N ILE A 215 -14.72 -2.05 -2.96
CA ILE A 215 -13.97 -1.70 -1.75
C ILE A 215 -13.87 -0.18 -1.69
N GLU A 216 -14.34 0.41 -0.60
CA GLU A 216 -14.20 1.84 -0.33
C GLU A 216 -13.52 2.05 1.01
N GLY A 217 -12.71 3.11 1.12
CA GLY A 217 -12.05 3.46 2.37
C GLY A 217 -11.30 4.79 2.28
N LEU A 218 -10.79 5.24 3.41
CA LEU A 218 -9.87 6.37 3.45
C LEU A 218 -8.45 5.85 3.43
N LEU A 219 -7.71 6.19 2.39
CA LEU A 219 -6.29 5.94 2.26
C LEU A 219 -5.53 6.94 3.14
N LEU A 220 -4.72 6.42 4.07
CA LEU A 220 -3.88 7.21 4.95
C LEU A 220 -2.68 7.75 4.18
N MET A 221 -2.65 9.06 3.97
CA MET A 221 -1.58 9.73 3.23
C MET A 221 -1.41 11.17 3.72
N ALA A 222 -0.22 11.72 3.50
CA ALA A 222 0.06 13.13 3.79
C ALA A 222 -0.20 13.99 2.54
N PRO A 223 -0.72 15.24 2.66
CA PRO A 223 -1.02 15.94 3.91
C PRO A 223 -2.41 15.62 4.51
N ALA A 224 -3.30 14.94 3.78
CA ALA A 224 -4.64 14.60 4.23
C ALA A 224 -5.05 13.23 3.67
N PRO A 225 -5.83 12.44 4.45
CA PRO A 225 -6.40 11.19 3.96
C PRO A 225 -7.30 11.42 2.74
N GLU A 226 -7.29 10.48 1.81
CA GLU A 226 -8.07 10.55 0.57
C GLU A 226 -9.00 9.35 0.43
N ARG A 227 -10.17 9.56 -0.20
CA ARG A 227 -11.07 8.46 -0.54
C ARG A 227 -10.47 7.60 -1.65
N LEU A 228 -10.39 6.30 -1.38
CA LEU A 228 -10.03 5.28 -2.36
C LEU A 228 -11.26 4.42 -2.65
N ARG A 229 -11.50 4.16 -3.93
CA ARG A 229 -12.52 3.23 -4.41
C ARG A 229 -11.88 2.25 -5.37
N LEU A 230 -12.11 0.99 -5.13
CA LEU A 230 -11.61 -0.11 -5.92
C LEU A 230 -12.75 -1.04 -6.31
N LEU A 231 -12.67 -1.58 -7.52
CA LEU A 231 -13.54 -2.65 -7.98
C LEU A 231 -12.67 -3.87 -8.29
N THR A 232 -12.85 -4.93 -7.54
CA THR A 232 -12.23 -6.23 -7.79
C THR A 232 -13.25 -7.15 -8.45
N THR A 233 -12.91 -7.68 -9.61
CA THR A 233 -13.70 -8.70 -10.31
C THR A 233 -13.00 -10.03 -10.12
N ILE A 234 -13.74 -11.04 -9.64
CA ILE A 234 -13.23 -12.39 -9.38
C ILE A 234 -13.91 -13.33 -10.35
N ASP A 235 -13.10 -14.06 -11.11
CA ASP A 235 -13.56 -15.17 -11.94
C ASP A 235 -13.68 -16.43 -11.08
N LEU A 236 -14.88 -16.97 -10.96
CA LEU A 236 -15.16 -18.13 -10.09
C LEU A 236 -14.72 -19.47 -10.70
N ASP A 237 -14.48 -19.54 -12.00
CA ASP A 237 -13.97 -20.75 -12.64
C ASP A 237 -12.47 -20.92 -12.34
N THR A 238 -11.73 -19.80 -12.38
CA THR A 238 -10.26 -19.81 -12.24
C THR A 238 -9.76 -19.31 -10.89
N GLY A 239 -10.57 -18.59 -10.15
CA GLY A 239 -10.18 -17.88 -8.91
C GLY A 239 -9.36 -16.61 -9.15
N VAL A 240 -9.14 -16.22 -10.40
CA VAL A 240 -8.33 -15.05 -10.74
C VAL A 240 -9.10 -13.76 -10.38
N ALA A 241 -8.43 -12.88 -9.66
CA ALA A 241 -8.91 -11.56 -9.32
C ALA A 241 -8.24 -10.47 -10.17
N ALA A 242 -9.00 -9.47 -10.57
CA ALA A 242 -8.49 -8.27 -11.23
C ALA A 242 -9.08 -7.03 -10.54
N THR A 243 -8.21 -6.12 -10.12
CA THR A 243 -8.59 -4.94 -9.36
C THR A 243 -8.30 -3.66 -10.15
N VAL A 244 -9.28 -2.78 -10.22
CA VAL A 244 -9.16 -1.48 -10.88
C VAL A 244 -9.54 -0.35 -9.91
N LEU A 245 -8.93 0.82 -10.11
CA LEU A 245 -9.33 2.05 -9.43
C LEU A 245 -10.65 2.55 -10.05
N GLU A 246 -11.64 2.87 -9.22
CA GLU A 246 -12.83 3.60 -9.66
C GLU A 246 -12.59 5.11 -9.47
N GLU A 247 -12.71 5.87 -10.54
CA GLU A 247 -12.69 7.34 -10.45
C GLU A 247 -13.95 7.82 -9.73
N GLY A 248 -13.78 8.72 -8.78
CA GLY A 248 -14.85 9.26 -7.93
C GLY A 248 -15.56 10.46 -8.53
#